data_68849cb79d108e573fac52dcd69dce54
#
_entry.id   68849cb79d108e573fac52dcd69dce54
#
_cell.length_a   1.000
_cell.length_b   1.000
_cell.length_c   1.000
_cell.angle_alpha   90.00
_cell.angle_beta   90.00
_cell.angle_gamma   90.00
#
_symmetry.space_group_name_H-M   'P 1'
#
loop_
_entity.id
_entity.type
_entity.pdbx_description
1 polymer ?
#
loop_
_entity_poly.entity_id
_entity_poly.type
_entity_poly.pdbx_seq_one_letter_code
_entity_poly.pdbx_strand_id
1 'polypeptide(L)' 'MCRSIKRLRTIEGVAAEDEIRAAARQFVRKVSGMQQPAPRNADAFEAAVDVITNASRDLLAALPPSKAAVPVPRPRTR' A
#
# COMPACT_ATOMS: atom_id res chain seq x y z
N MET A 1 -4.20 1.47 -13.08
CA MET A 1 -4.04 2.22 -11.89
C MET A 1 -4.79 1.67 -10.72
N CYS A 2 -4.17 1.58 -9.61
CA CYS A 2 -4.78 0.98 -8.45
C CYS A 2 -5.53 1.99 -7.64
N ARG A 3 -6.80 2.16 -7.92
CA ARG A 3 -7.58 3.09 -7.20
C ARG A 3 -7.87 2.68 -5.80
N SER A 4 -7.75 1.39 -5.50
CA SER A 4 -8.06 0.90 -4.19
C SER A 4 -6.92 1.09 -3.19
N ILE A 5 -5.76 1.50 -3.65
CA ILE A 5 -4.64 1.75 -2.75
C ILE A 5 -4.62 3.22 -2.45
N LYS A 6 -4.86 3.56 -1.20
CA LYS A 6 -4.92 4.96 -0.81
C LYS A 6 -3.56 5.46 -0.38
N ARG A 7 -3.44 6.76 -0.29
CA ARG A 7 -2.21 7.36 0.19
C ARG A 7 -2.06 7.07 1.67
N LEU A 8 -0.88 6.64 2.06
CA LEU A 8 -0.62 6.26 3.43
C LEU A 8 0.22 7.29 4.20
N ARG A 9 0.63 8.35 3.53
CA ARG A 9 1.42 9.41 4.15
C ARG A 9 0.70 10.71 3.94
N THR A 10 0.33 11.37 5.01
CA THR A 10 -0.39 12.62 4.95
C THR A 10 0.24 13.59 5.95
N ILE A 11 -0.30 14.78 6.07
CA ILE A 11 0.22 15.74 7.03
C ILE A 11 0.02 15.28 8.46
N GLU A 12 -0.85 14.31 8.66
CA GLU A 12 -1.07 13.76 10.00
C GLU A 12 -0.10 12.64 10.34
N GLY A 13 0.74 12.26 9.39
CA GLY A 13 1.72 11.22 9.61
C GLY A 13 1.48 10.06 8.67
N VAL A 14 1.81 8.87 9.14
CA VAL A 14 1.69 7.68 8.33
C VAL A 14 0.58 6.80 8.84
N ALA A 15 0.04 6.02 7.96
CA ALA A 15 -1.03 5.10 8.31
C ALA A 15 -0.52 4.02 9.23
N ALA A 16 -1.45 3.37 9.92
CA ALA A 16 -1.12 2.29 10.82
C ALA A 16 -0.64 1.07 10.03
N GLU A 17 0.01 0.17 10.75
CA GLU A 17 0.60 -1.02 10.14
C GLU A 17 -0.43 -1.84 9.37
N ASP A 18 -1.61 -1.99 9.91
CA ASP A 18 -2.64 -2.79 9.23
C ASP A 18 -3.09 -2.15 7.93
N GLU A 19 -3.05 -0.83 7.84
CA GLU A 19 -3.38 -0.15 6.59
C GLU A 19 -2.27 -0.32 5.56
N ILE A 20 -1.03 -0.30 6.02
CA ILE A 20 0.10 -0.53 5.13
C ILE A 20 0.01 -1.95 4.57
N ARG A 21 -0.30 -2.92 5.44
CA ARG A 21 -0.42 -4.30 5.00
C ARG A 21 -1.59 -4.49 4.04
N ALA A 22 -2.69 -3.79 4.27
CA ALA A 22 -3.83 -3.88 3.37
C ALA A 22 -3.48 -3.36 1.98
N ALA A 23 -2.72 -2.27 1.92
CA ALA A 23 -2.28 -1.75 0.63
C ALA A 23 -1.33 -2.71 -0.07
N ALA A 24 -0.43 -3.34 0.70
CA ALA A 24 0.49 -4.31 0.14
C ALA A 24 -0.26 -5.51 -0.42
N ARG A 25 -1.26 -5.98 0.32
CA ARG A 25 -2.06 -7.11 -0.12
C ARG A 25 -2.82 -6.78 -1.40
N GLN A 26 -3.34 -5.57 -1.48
CA GLN A 26 -4.04 -5.15 -2.66
C GLN A 26 -3.10 -5.13 -3.87
N PHE A 27 -1.88 -4.67 -3.68
CA PHE A 27 -0.90 -4.67 -4.74
C PHE A 27 -0.61 -6.10 -5.21
N VAL A 28 -0.44 -7.03 -4.25
CA VAL A 28 -0.15 -8.43 -4.60
C VAL A 28 -1.31 -9.04 -5.36
N ARG A 29 -2.55 -8.73 -4.95
CA ARG A 29 -3.71 -9.22 -5.69
C ARG A 29 -3.71 -8.70 -7.11
N LYS A 30 -3.37 -7.45 -7.29
CA LYS A 30 -3.39 -6.85 -8.63
C LYS A 30 -2.33 -7.45 -9.54
N VAL A 31 -1.12 -7.61 -9.03
CA VAL A 31 -0.04 -8.09 -9.88
C VAL A 31 -0.11 -9.58 -10.11
N SER A 32 -0.68 -10.33 -9.17
CA SER A 32 -0.76 -11.78 -9.33
C SER A 32 -2.04 -12.23 -10.00
N GLY A 33 -3.04 -11.37 -9.99
CA GLY A 33 -4.35 -11.75 -10.50
C GLY A 33 -5.11 -12.67 -9.57
N MET A 34 -4.60 -12.87 -8.33
CA MET A 34 -5.26 -13.75 -7.38
C MET A 34 -5.96 -12.97 -6.32
N GLN A 35 -7.26 -13.11 -6.25
CA GLN A 35 -8.03 -12.47 -5.22
C GLN A 35 -7.80 -13.19 -3.91
N GLN A 36 -7.79 -14.51 -3.98
CA GLN A 36 -7.62 -15.36 -2.85
C GLN A 36 -6.75 -16.51 -3.29
N PRO A 37 -5.53 -16.65 -2.80
CA PRO A 37 -4.64 -17.69 -3.29
C PRO A 37 -5.12 -19.08 -2.89
N ALA A 38 -4.90 -20.05 -3.76
CA ALA A 38 -5.12 -21.44 -3.40
C ALA A 38 -4.13 -21.82 -2.32
N PRO A 39 -4.44 -22.85 -1.52
CA PRO A 39 -3.53 -23.21 -0.43
C PRO A 39 -2.08 -23.43 -0.85
N ARG A 40 -1.85 -24.01 -2.01
CA ARG A 40 -0.49 -24.26 -2.43
C ARG A 40 0.26 -22.98 -2.79
N ASN A 41 -0.48 -21.89 -3.01
CA ASN A 41 0.14 -20.61 -3.35
C ASN A 41 0.11 -19.63 -2.19
N ALA A 42 -0.49 -20.02 -1.07
CA ALA A 42 -0.69 -19.10 0.03
C ALA A 42 0.63 -18.61 0.63
N ASP A 43 1.60 -19.50 0.76
CA ASP A 43 2.88 -19.10 1.36
C ASP A 43 3.58 -18.06 0.51
N ALA A 44 3.62 -18.27 -0.80
CA ALA A 44 4.26 -17.30 -1.69
C ALA A 44 3.52 -15.97 -1.68
N PHE A 45 2.19 -16.03 -1.66
CA PHE A 45 1.37 -14.84 -1.65
C PHE A 45 1.63 -14.02 -0.36
N GLU A 46 1.59 -14.70 0.78
CA GLU A 46 1.79 -13.99 2.05
C GLU A 46 3.22 -13.51 2.21
N ALA A 47 4.19 -14.24 1.70
CA ALA A 47 5.57 -13.79 1.74
C ALA A 47 5.72 -12.48 0.95
N ALA A 48 5.07 -12.38 -0.19
CA ALA A 48 5.12 -11.15 -0.97
C ALA A 48 4.44 -10.01 -0.22
N VAL A 49 3.31 -10.27 0.41
CA VAL A 49 2.63 -9.24 1.20
C VAL A 49 3.55 -8.75 2.31
N ASP A 50 4.25 -9.68 3.00
CA ASP A 50 5.14 -9.30 4.08
C ASP A 50 6.29 -8.42 3.59
N VAL A 51 6.92 -8.82 2.49
CA VAL A 51 8.05 -8.06 1.96
C VAL A 51 7.62 -6.66 1.56
N ILE A 52 6.50 -6.55 0.87
CA ILE A 52 6.02 -5.25 0.41
C ILE A 52 5.57 -4.40 1.59
N THR A 53 4.94 -5.01 2.60
CA THR A 53 4.56 -4.30 3.80
C THR A 53 5.80 -3.73 4.49
N ASN A 54 6.82 -4.55 4.67
CA ASN A 54 8.03 -4.12 5.34
C ASN A 54 8.74 -3.01 4.58
N ALA A 55 8.86 -3.17 3.27
CA ALA A 55 9.50 -2.14 2.45
C ALA A 55 8.73 -0.83 2.50
N SER A 56 7.41 -0.92 2.46
CA SER A 56 6.57 0.28 2.51
C SER A 56 6.67 0.96 3.85
N ARG A 57 6.65 0.18 4.93
CA ARG A 57 6.79 0.76 6.26
C ARG A 57 8.13 1.45 6.41
N ASP A 58 9.18 0.83 5.92
CA ASP A 58 10.51 1.42 6.01
C ASP A 58 10.60 2.71 5.23
N LEU A 59 10.02 2.74 4.05
CA LEU A 59 10.00 3.95 3.24
C LEU A 59 9.27 5.07 3.98
N LEU A 60 8.08 4.76 4.49
CA LEU A 60 7.28 5.78 5.13
C LEU A 60 7.95 6.30 6.39
N ALA A 61 8.64 5.43 7.11
CA ALA A 61 9.36 5.84 8.31
C ALA A 61 10.56 6.74 7.97
N ALA A 62 11.13 6.56 6.80
CA ALA A 62 12.29 7.35 6.40
C ALA A 62 11.93 8.70 5.81
N LEU A 63 10.67 8.91 5.46
CA LEU A 63 10.24 10.15 4.86
C LEU A 63 9.71 11.11 5.92
N PRO A 64 9.85 12.41 5.70
CA PRO A 64 9.21 13.37 6.62
C PRO A 64 7.70 13.33 6.41
N PRO A 65 6.93 13.88 7.34
CA PRO A 65 5.49 13.97 7.13
C PRO A 65 5.18 14.73 5.85
N SER A 66 4.08 14.35 5.21
CA SER A 66 3.69 15.02 4.00
C SER A 66 3.29 16.46 4.31
N LYS A 67 3.67 17.37 3.45
CA LYS A 67 3.28 18.75 3.63
C LYS A 67 1.91 19.03 3.07
N ALA A 68 1.41 18.15 2.24
CA ALA A 68 0.14 18.36 1.62
C ALA A 68 -0.96 17.95 2.56
N ALA A 69 -2.05 18.66 2.53
CA ALA A 69 -3.22 18.25 3.25
C ALA A 69 -3.73 16.95 2.66
N VAL A 70 -4.73 16.39 3.30
CA VAL A 70 -5.36 15.21 2.78
C VAL A 70 -5.71 15.49 1.34
N PRO A 71 -5.39 14.58 0.47
CA PRO A 71 -5.52 14.87 -0.93
C PRO A 71 -6.91 15.15 -1.36
N VAL A 72 -7.03 16.20 -2.09
CA VAL A 72 -8.21 16.48 -2.84
C VAL A 72 -7.81 16.16 -4.24
N PRO A 73 -8.60 15.43 -4.96
CA PRO A 73 -8.22 15.11 -6.33
C PRO A 73 -7.93 16.35 -7.11
N ARG A 74 -6.73 16.45 -7.68
CA ARG A 74 -6.40 17.57 -8.45
C ARG A 74 -6.96 17.40 -9.77
N PRO A 75 -7.51 18.40 -10.37
CA PRO A 75 -7.96 18.30 -11.77
C PRO A 75 -6.75 17.98 -12.60
N ARG A 76 -6.93 17.15 -13.59
CA ARG A 76 -5.87 16.80 -14.38
C ARG A 76 -5.72 17.82 -15.37
N THR A 77 -5.15 18.75 -15.21
CA THR A 77 -5.04 19.74 -16.19
C THR A 77 -3.82 19.55 -16.86
N ARG A 78 -3.71 19.67 -17.67
CA ARG A 78 -2.59 19.57 -18.23
C ARG A 78 -2.50 19.47 -19.06
#